data_b69e6012f73363762bf869bd83cc53c8
#
_entry.id   b69e6012f73363762bf869bd83cc53c8
#
_cell.length_a   1.000
_cell.length_b   1.000
_cell.length_c   1.000
_cell.angle_alpha   90.00
_cell.angle_beta   90.00
_cell.angle_gamma   90.00
#
_symmetry.space_group_name_H-M   'P 1'
#
loop_
_entity.id
_entity.type
_entity.pdbx_description
1 polymer ?
#
loop_
_entity_poly.entity_id
_entity_poly.type
_entity_poly.pdbx_seq_one_letter_code
_entity_poly.pdbx_strand_id
1 'polypeptide(L)' 'MRIGYSQERELRRVLQKAGYALHKSQREVSPDNFGGYMIISLDSNSVAAGSRYELSLEDVREWVNEMC' A
#
# COMPACT_ATOMS: atom_id res chain seq x y z
N MET A 1 -14.11 13.77 -6.98
CA MET A 1 -14.19 13.27 -6.51
C MET A 1 -13.34 12.51 -5.96
N ARG A 2 -13.28 11.93 -5.29
CA ARG A 2 -12.48 11.28 -4.61
C ARG A 2 -12.21 9.97 -5.17
N ILE A 3 -11.92 9.81 -6.42
CA ILE A 3 -11.64 8.54 -7.06
C ILE A 3 -10.45 7.87 -6.43
N GLY A 4 -9.39 8.61 -6.19
CA GLY A 4 -8.22 8.02 -5.54
C GLY A 4 -8.52 7.54 -4.14
N TYR A 5 -9.36 8.28 -3.46
CA TYR A 5 -9.73 7.92 -2.10
C TYR A 5 -10.54 6.63 -2.08
N SER A 6 -11.45 6.46 -3.02
CA SER A 6 -12.24 5.24 -3.12
C SER A 6 -11.36 4.04 -3.45
N GLN A 7 -10.40 4.24 -4.35
CA GLN A 7 -9.48 3.16 -4.70
C GLN A 7 -8.65 2.72 -3.52
N GLU A 8 -8.23 3.66 -2.71
CA GLU A 8 -7.45 3.32 -1.53
C GLU A 8 -8.24 2.42 -0.59
N ARG A 9 -9.50 2.75 -0.36
CA ARG A 9 -10.34 1.95 0.51
C ARG A 9 -10.51 0.54 -0.03
N GLU A 10 -10.76 0.45 -1.31
CA GLU A 10 -10.99 -0.84 -1.94
C GLU A 10 -9.75 -1.71 -1.91
N LEU A 11 -8.61 -1.12 -2.22
CA LEU A 11 -7.36 -1.85 -2.19
C LEU A 11 -7.01 -2.30 -0.79
N ARG A 12 -7.28 -1.45 0.19
CA ARG A 12 -7.02 -1.81 1.58
C ARG A 12 -7.85 -3.01 2.00
N ARG A 13 -9.11 -3.05 1.57
CA ARG A 13 -9.98 -4.16 1.90
C ARG A 13 -9.50 -5.45 1.25
N VAL A 14 -9.13 -5.37 -0.03
CA VAL A 14 -8.66 -6.55 -0.75
C VAL A 14 -7.40 -7.09 -0.11
N LEU A 15 -6.47 -6.21 0.24
CA LEU A 15 -5.24 -6.63 0.87
C LEU A 15 -5.48 -7.28 2.22
N GLN A 16 -6.39 -6.72 3.00
CA GLN A 16 -6.68 -7.30 4.32
C GLN A 16 -7.25 -8.71 4.18
N LYS A 17 -8.08 -8.93 3.19
CA LYS A 17 -8.64 -10.25 2.98
C LYS A 17 -7.57 -11.25 2.56
N ALA A 18 -6.52 -10.77 1.91
CA ALA A 18 -5.43 -11.63 1.46
C ALA A 18 -4.35 -11.80 2.52
N GLY A 19 -4.47 -11.15 3.67
CA GLY A 19 -3.49 -11.28 4.73
C GLY A 19 -2.44 -10.20 4.73
N TYR A 20 -2.74 -9.04 4.15
CA TYR A 20 -1.81 -7.91 4.10
C TYR A 20 -2.46 -6.66 4.65
N ALA A 21 -1.65 -5.66 4.91
CA ALA A 21 -2.13 -4.37 5.37
C ALA A 21 -1.52 -3.28 4.51
N LEU A 22 -2.30 -2.24 4.23
CA LEU A 22 -1.83 -1.12 3.45
C LEU A 22 -1.58 0.05 4.39
N HIS A 23 -0.34 0.55 4.38
CA HIS A 23 0.03 1.68 5.20
C HIS A 23 0.30 2.88 4.33
N LYS A 24 -0.20 4.03 4.73
CA LYS A 24 0.03 5.26 4.01
C LYS A 24 1.01 6.12 4.80
N SER A 25 1.95 6.72 4.09
CA SER A 25 2.91 7.59 4.74
C SER A 25 2.21 8.80 5.33
N GLN A 26 2.57 9.15 6.55
CA GLN A 26 2.02 10.34 7.20
C GLN A 26 3.12 11.36 7.45
N ARG A 27 4.30 11.11 6.94
CA ARG A 27 5.42 12.02 7.11
C ARG A 27 5.65 12.80 5.84
N GLU A 28 6.38 13.86 5.95
CA GLU A 28 6.75 14.63 4.78
C GLU A 28 7.69 13.81 3.91
N VAL A 29 7.67 14.09 2.63
CA VAL A 29 8.54 13.39 1.70
C VAL A 29 10.00 13.66 2.06
N SER A 30 10.79 12.62 2.09
CA SER A 30 12.22 12.72 2.40
C SER A 30 12.93 11.60 1.64
N PRO A 31 14.29 11.57 1.69
CA PRO A 31 14.98 10.47 1.00
C PRO A 31 14.57 9.09 1.47
N ASP A 32 14.13 8.96 2.72
CA ASP A 32 13.71 7.67 3.25
C ASP A 32 12.21 7.44 3.17
N ASN A 33 11.45 8.45 2.76
CA ASN A 33 9.99 8.35 2.75
C ASN A 33 9.46 9.14 1.59
N PHE A 34 8.95 8.44 0.60
CA PHE A 34 8.50 9.07 -0.64
C PHE A 34 7.05 9.52 -0.59
N GLY A 35 6.39 9.37 0.55
CA GLY A 35 5.04 9.88 0.71
C GLY A 35 3.95 9.02 0.10
N GLY A 36 4.26 7.78 -0.23
CA GLY A 36 3.30 6.88 -0.86
C GLY A 36 2.79 5.83 0.11
N TYR A 37 2.81 4.56 -0.34
CA TYR A 37 2.21 3.46 0.40
C TYR A 37 3.22 2.35 0.64
N MET A 38 2.93 1.53 1.64
CA MET A 38 3.72 0.37 1.97
C MET A 38 2.78 -0.79 2.24
N ILE A 39 3.15 -1.98 1.80
CA ILE A 39 2.34 -3.18 1.99
C ILE A 39 3.04 -4.07 3.00
N ILE A 40 2.32 -4.44 4.04
CA ILE A 40 2.84 -5.25 5.13
C ILE A 40 2.18 -6.63 5.10
N SER A 41 2.97 -7.67 5.25
CA SER A 41 2.44 -9.02 5.40
C SER A 41 2.03 -9.21 6.85
N LEU A 42 0.76 -9.47 7.08
CA LEU A 42 0.27 -9.68 8.44
C LEU A 42 0.72 -11.03 9.00
N ASP A 43 0.94 -11.98 8.11
CA ASP A 43 1.34 -13.32 8.53
C ASP A 43 2.74 -13.30 9.14
N SER A 44 3.67 -12.64 8.51
CA SER A 44 5.04 -12.59 9.00
C SER A 44 5.37 -11.27 9.67
N ASN A 45 4.42 -10.32 9.64
CA ASN A 45 4.62 -9.01 10.25
C ASN A 45 5.85 -8.32 9.67
N SER A 46 6.01 -8.42 8.36
CA SER A 46 7.15 -7.84 7.67
C SER A 46 6.69 -7.10 6.44
N VAL A 47 7.58 -6.25 5.90
CA VAL A 47 7.25 -5.46 4.73
C VAL A 47 7.26 -6.35 3.49
N ALA A 48 6.14 -6.36 2.78
CA ALA A 48 6.03 -7.11 1.53
C ALA A 48 6.48 -6.26 0.35
N ALA A 49 6.19 -4.97 0.37
CA ALA A 49 6.57 -4.08 -0.72
C ALA A 49 6.52 -2.64 -0.22
N GLY A 50 7.29 -1.76 -0.84
CA GLY A 50 7.22 -0.35 -0.55
C GLY A 50 7.85 0.06 0.77
N SER A 51 9.02 -0.47 1.10
CA SER A 51 9.63 -0.23 2.40
C SER A 51 9.91 1.25 2.66
N ARG A 52 9.97 2.08 1.61
CA ARG A 52 10.19 3.51 1.76
C ARG A 52 8.96 4.32 1.42
N TYR A 53 7.80 3.69 1.43
CA TYR A 53 6.56 4.33 1.02
C TYR A 53 6.67 4.88 -0.39
N GLU A 54 7.30 4.12 -1.27
CA GLU A 54 7.52 4.55 -2.63
C GLU A 54 6.41 4.12 -3.58
N LEU A 55 5.47 3.32 -3.12
CA LEU A 55 4.41 2.82 -3.97
C LEU A 55 3.31 3.86 -4.13
N SER A 56 2.87 4.07 -5.38
CA SER A 56 1.70 4.88 -5.62
C SER A 56 0.47 3.99 -5.53
N LEU A 57 -0.72 4.60 -5.56
CA LEU A 57 -1.94 3.80 -5.57
C LEU A 57 -1.98 2.88 -6.75
N GLU A 58 -1.47 3.33 -7.87
CA GLU A 58 -1.43 2.51 -9.07
C GLU A 58 -0.49 1.33 -8.89
N ASP A 59 0.64 1.56 -8.25
CA ASP A 59 1.57 0.48 -7.95
C ASP A 59 0.95 -0.55 -7.04
N VAL A 60 0.21 -0.11 -6.04
CA VAL A 60 -0.47 -1.02 -5.14
C VAL A 60 -1.49 -1.84 -5.89
N ARG A 61 -2.22 -1.22 -6.81
CA ARG A 61 -3.21 -1.93 -7.59
C ARG A 61 -2.57 -3.00 -8.46
N GLU A 62 -1.44 -2.68 -9.08
CA GLU A 62 -0.74 -3.66 -9.89
C GLU A 62 -0.22 -4.81 -9.04
N TRP A 63 0.26 -4.48 -7.86
CA TRP A 63 0.74 -5.51 -6.95
C TRP A 63 -0.38 -6.47 -6.57
N VAL A 64 -1.56 -5.93 -6.29
CA VAL A 64 -2.72 -6.75 -5.95
C VAL A 64 -3.14 -7.61 -7.15
N ASN A 65 -3.12 -7.04 -8.33
CA ASN A 65 -3.50 -7.79 -9.53
C ASN A 65 -2.55 -8.95 -9.78
N GLU A 66 -1.27 -8.76 -9.54
CA GLU A 66 -0.32 -9.84 -9.74
C GLU A 66 -0.44 -10.90 -8.67
N MET A 67 -0.84 -10.50 -7.47
CA MET A 67 -1.00 -11.44 -6.38
C MET A 67 -2.20 -12.35 -6.64
N CYS A 68 -3.26 -11.81 -7.19
CA CYS A 68 -4.44 -12.60 -7.53
C CYS A 68 -4.31 -13.14 -8.95
#